data_3c183795cf4945a789475d9f33ab988a
#
_entry.id   3c183795cf4945a789475d9f33ab988a
#
_cell.length_a   1.000
_cell.length_b   1.000
_cell.length_c   1.000
_cell.angle_alpha   90.00
_cell.angle_beta   90.00
_cell.angle_gamma   90.00
#
_symmetry.space_group_name_H-M   'P 1'
#
loop_
_entity.id
_entity.type
_entity.pdbx_description
1 polymer ?
#
loop_
_entity_poly.entity_id
_entity_poly.type
_entity_poly.pdbx_seq_one_letter_code
_entity_poly.pdbx_strand_id
1 'polypeptide(L)'
;MTYIKAEHLKYRYPNTKKLALDDLNFEIEKGSFIGIAGKNGAGKSTLCQAFSGLVPQFFKGAYGGTIMIGDQEASKTPVSRLCRTVGLVFQNPFNQLSGAKETVFEEIAFGLQNFGVSKEEMIQRVNEALELLDISAYRDRNPFDLSGGQMQRVALAGILAMKPEVIILDEP
;
A
#
# COMPACT_ATOMS: atom_id res chain seq x y z
N MET A 1 -10.79 19.93 0.33
CA MET A 1 -11.12 19.42 1.68
C MET A 1 -10.02 18.45 2.09
N THR A 2 -9.35 18.73 3.21
CA THR A 2 -8.26 17.90 3.73
C THR A 2 -8.74 16.47 3.95
N TYR A 3 -8.03 15.50 3.37
CA TYR A 3 -8.34 14.08 3.50
C TYR A 3 -7.30 13.33 4.33
N ILE A 4 -6.03 13.72 4.22
CA ILE A 4 -4.96 13.21 5.07
C ILE A 4 -4.37 14.38 5.85
N LYS A 5 -4.19 14.18 7.15
CA LYS A 5 -3.57 15.16 8.04
C LYS A 5 -2.57 14.46 8.95
N ALA A 6 -1.34 14.95 8.97
CA ALA A 6 -0.31 14.53 9.92
C ALA A 6 0.03 15.69 10.86
N GLU A 7 0.09 15.40 12.17
CA GLU A 7 0.43 16.36 13.20
C GLU A 7 1.50 15.78 14.13
N HIS A 8 2.61 16.50 14.23
CA HIS A 8 3.75 16.16 15.08
C HIS A 8 4.24 14.71 14.93
N LEU A 9 4.14 14.16 13.70
CA LEU A 9 4.47 12.76 13.42
C LEU A 9 5.95 12.50 13.66
N LYS A 10 6.23 11.54 14.56
CA LYS A 10 7.58 11.09 14.91
C LYS A 10 7.61 9.58 14.95
N TYR A 11 8.70 9.02 14.44
CA TYR A 11 8.91 7.59 14.57
C TYR A 11 10.39 7.24 14.64
N ARG A 12 10.71 6.26 15.49
CA ARG A 12 12.05 5.71 15.66
C ARG A 12 11.96 4.19 15.73
N TYR A 13 12.72 3.53 14.88
CA TYR A 13 12.85 2.07 14.92
C TYR A 13 13.44 1.56 16.23
N PRO A 14 13.10 0.33 16.67
CA PRO A 14 13.75 -0.30 17.82
C PRO A 14 15.27 -0.32 17.66
N ASN A 15 15.99 -0.19 18.77
CA ASN A 15 17.46 -0.25 18.83
C ASN A 15 18.20 0.81 18.00
N THR A 16 17.52 1.86 17.53
CA THR A 16 18.14 2.99 16.86
C THR A 16 18.10 4.24 17.74
N LYS A 17 19.04 5.17 17.55
CA LYS A 17 19.03 6.48 18.23
C LYS A 17 18.39 7.58 17.38
N LYS A 18 18.41 7.40 16.05
CA LYS A 18 17.93 8.40 15.09
C LYS A 18 16.44 8.24 14.83
N LEU A 19 15.71 9.34 14.78
CA LEU A 19 14.34 9.40 14.29
C LEU A 19 14.33 9.12 12.77
N ALA A 20 13.44 8.24 12.34
CA ALA A 20 13.17 7.99 10.93
C ALA A 20 12.15 9.01 10.39
N LEU A 21 11.20 9.42 11.23
CA LEU A 21 10.29 10.55 11.00
C LEU A 21 10.47 11.53 12.16
N ASP A 22 10.65 12.82 11.86
CA ASP A 22 10.96 13.82 12.86
C ASP A 22 10.06 15.04 12.69
N ASP A 23 9.04 15.13 13.54
CA ASP A 23 8.09 16.23 13.68
C ASP A 23 7.40 16.66 12.37
N LEU A 24 6.95 15.69 11.59
CA LEU A 24 6.29 15.96 10.31
C LEU A 24 4.88 16.51 10.54
N ASN A 25 4.59 17.62 9.84
CA ASN A 25 3.29 18.29 9.86
C ASN A 25 2.89 18.60 8.42
N PHE A 26 1.77 18.08 7.94
CA PHE A 26 1.26 18.34 6.59
C PHE A 26 -0.21 17.99 6.45
N GLU A 27 -0.83 18.53 5.41
CA GLU A 27 -2.19 18.20 4.99
C GLU A 27 -2.22 17.89 3.51
N ILE A 28 -3.04 16.89 3.11
CA ILE A 28 -3.24 16.48 1.73
C ILE A 28 -4.74 16.49 1.43
N GLU A 29 -5.13 17.16 0.37
CA GLU A 29 -6.52 17.22 -0.06
C GLU A 29 -6.91 15.96 -0.85
N LYS A 30 -8.20 15.61 -0.83
CA LYS A 30 -8.72 14.51 -1.64
C LYS A 30 -8.50 14.78 -3.14
N GLY A 31 -8.02 13.76 -3.87
CA GLY A 31 -7.74 13.86 -5.30
C GLY A 31 -6.38 14.48 -5.64
N SER A 32 -5.55 14.81 -4.65
CA SER A 32 -4.20 15.30 -4.89
C SER A 32 -3.27 14.20 -5.37
N PHE A 33 -2.31 14.55 -6.22
CA PHE A 33 -1.16 13.74 -6.60
C PHE A 33 0.09 14.35 -5.97
N ILE A 34 0.74 13.60 -5.06
CA ILE A 34 1.85 14.11 -4.25
C ILE A 34 3.12 13.32 -4.54
N GLY A 35 4.18 13.99 -4.92
CA GLY A 35 5.53 13.44 -5.03
C GLY A 35 6.35 13.68 -3.76
N ILE A 36 6.90 12.61 -3.17
CA ILE A 36 7.79 12.69 -2.00
C ILE A 36 9.22 12.38 -2.45
N ALA A 37 10.09 13.38 -2.45
CA ALA A 37 11.49 13.25 -2.84
C ALA A 37 12.42 13.39 -1.64
N GLY A 38 13.55 12.70 -1.69
CA GLY A 38 14.58 12.77 -0.65
C GLY A 38 15.66 11.70 -0.83
N LYS A 39 16.79 11.88 -0.16
CA LYS A 39 17.93 10.94 -0.18
C LYS A 39 17.50 9.56 0.38
N ASN A 40 18.29 8.53 0.03
CA ASN A 40 18.11 7.21 0.66
C ASN A 40 18.32 7.32 2.17
N GLY A 41 17.42 6.65 2.92
CA GLY A 41 17.39 6.76 4.38
C GLY A 41 16.75 8.05 4.94
N ALA A 42 16.10 8.88 4.11
CA ALA A 42 15.38 10.08 4.57
C ALA A 42 14.04 9.78 5.24
N GLY A 43 13.58 8.53 5.26
CA GLY A 43 12.32 8.13 5.90
C GLY A 43 11.12 7.99 4.95
N LYS A 44 11.30 8.06 3.62
CA LYS A 44 10.21 7.95 2.63
C LYS A 44 9.38 6.68 2.83
N SER A 45 10.01 5.50 2.79
CA SER A 45 9.32 4.21 3.00
C SER A 45 8.72 4.10 4.40
N THR A 46 9.36 4.68 5.41
CA THR A 46 8.80 4.73 6.78
C THR A 46 7.51 5.55 6.80
N LEU A 47 7.45 6.66 6.07
CA LEU A 47 6.23 7.47 5.94
C LEU A 47 5.14 6.69 5.20
N CYS A 48 5.47 5.99 4.11
CA CYS A 48 4.54 5.10 3.40
C CYS A 48 3.95 4.02 4.33
N GLN A 49 4.80 3.42 5.16
CA GLN A 49 4.39 2.44 6.17
C GLN A 49 3.54 3.05 7.29
N ALA A 50 3.79 4.30 7.66
CA ALA A 50 2.99 5.00 8.66
C ALA A 50 1.57 5.29 8.15
N PHE A 51 1.40 5.69 6.89
CA PHE A 51 0.08 5.84 6.25
C PHE A 51 -0.71 4.53 6.21
N SER A 52 -0.05 3.40 5.95
CA SER A 52 -0.70 2.09 5.88
C SER A 52 -0.90 1.42 7.25
N GLY A 53 -0.51 2.08 8.35
CA GLY A 53 -0.62 1.58 9.71
C GLY A 53 0.40 0.47 10.06
N LEU A 54 1.28 0.10 9.14
CA LEU A 54 2.36 -0.87 9.42
C LEU A 54 3.31 -0.36 10.51
N VAL A 55 3.53 0.94 10.55
CA VAL A 55 4.17 1.65 11.65
C VAL A 55 3.08 2.34 12.47
N PRO A 56 2.97 2.12 13.78
CA PRO A 56 3.80 1.26 14.64
C PRO A 56 3.26 -0.17 14.85
N GLN A 57 2.18 -0.58 14.16
CA GLN A 57 1.45 -1.80 14.52
C GLN A 57 2.25 -3.07 14.20
N PHE A 58 2.87 -3.14 13.04
CA PHE A 58 3.71 -4.26 12.62
C PHE A 58 5.19 -3.99 12.94
N PHE A 59 5.73 -2.89 12.46
CA PHE A 59 7.08 -2.45 12.81
C PHE A 59 7.01 -1.69 14.13
N LYS A 60 7.30 -2.39 15.22
CA LYS A 60 7.31 -1.81 16.57
C LYS A 60 8.39 -0.74 16.68
N GLY A 61 8.14 0.28 17.51
CA GLY A 61 9.07 1.38 17.74
C GLY A 61 8.46 2.48 18.58
N ALA A 62 9.22 3.55 18.81
CA ALA A 62 8.70 4.73 19.47
C ALA A 62 7.94 5.59 18.44
N TYR A 63 6.65 5.77 18.64
CA TYR A 63 5.74 6.53 17.77
C TYR A 63 5.14 7.71 18.53
N GLY A 64 5.04 8.85 17.87
CA GLY A 64 4.42 10.05 18.42
C GLY A 64 3.69 10.83 17.32
N GLY A 65 2.76 11.69 17.74
CA GLY A 65 1.90 12.41 16.82
C GLY A 65 0.79 11.58 16.22
N THR A 66 0.15 12.07 15.17
CA THR A 66 -1.01 11.42 14.54
C THR A 66 -0.95 11.50 13.01
N ILE A 67 -1.54 10.49 12.35
CA ILE A 67 -1.95 10.56 10.94
C ILE A 67 -3.43 10.23 10.89
N MET A 68 -4.23 11.18 10.43
CA MET A 68 -5.64 10.98 10.10
C MET A 68 -5.81 10.76 8.61
N ILE A 69 -6.60 9.77 8.21
CA ILE A 69 -6.98 9.47 6.83
C ILE A 69 -8.50 9.38 6.81
N GLY A 70 -9.15 10.41 6.29
CA GLY A 70 -10.58 10.59 6.50
C GLY A 70 -10.89 10.68 8.01
N ASP A 71 -11.70 9.74 8.50
CA ASP A 71 -12.09 9.60 9.92
C ASP A 71 -11.22 8.59 10.70
N GLN A 72 -10.21 7.97 10.05
CA GLN A 72 -9.41 6.90 10.61
C GLN A 72 -8.03 7.41 11.05
N GLU A 73 -7.66 7.17 12.31
CA GLU A 73 -6.28 7.37 12.76
C GLU A 73 -5.44 6.14 12.43
N ALA A 74 -4.43 6.30 11.56
CA ALA A 74 -3.66 5.19 10.99
C ALA A 74 -2.97 4.32 12.06
N SER A 75 -2.47 4.92 13.15
CA SER A 75 -1.80 4.20 14.22
C SER A 75 -2.74 3.36 15.11
N LYS A 76 -4.02 3.71 15.15
CA LYS A 76 -5.04 3.08 16.02
C LYS A 76 -6.02 2.19 15.25
N THR A 77 -6.20 2.44 13.95
CA THR A 77 -7.07 1.62 13.11
C THR A 77 -6.36 0.32 12.76
N PRO A 78 -6.96 -0.86 13.03
CA PRO A 78 -6.34 -2.13 12.64
C PRO A 78 -5.96 -2.17 11.17
N VAL A 79 -4.78 -2.69 10.82
CA VAL A 79 -4.30 -2.76 9.44
C VAL A 79 -5.30 -3.46 8.52
N SER A 80 -5.99 -4.51 9.02
CA SER A 80 -7.03 -5.23 8.29
C SER A 80 -8.25 -4.38 7.90
N ARG A 81 -8.50 -3.28 8.62
CA ARG A 81 -9.53 -2.28 8.28
C ARG A 81 -8.94 -1.18 7.39
N LEU A 82 -7.77 -0.67 7.77
CA LEU A 82 -7.13 0.45 7.07
C LEU A 82 -6.77 0.10 5.61
N CYS A 83 -6.40 -1.17 5.34
CA CYS A 83 -6.06 -1.64 3.99
C CYS A 83 -7.24 -1.60 2.98
N ARG A 84 -8.47 -1.37 3.45
CA ARG A 84 -9.63 -1.10 2.57
C ARG A 84 -9.61 0.34 2.03
N THR A 85 -8.99 1.25 2.78
CA THR A 85 -8.91 2.68 2.46
C THR A 85 -7.57 3.04 1.82
N VAL A 86 -6.48 2.41 2.29
CA VAL A 86 -5.11 2.72 1.88
C VAL A 86 -4.47 1.50 1.24
N GLY A 87 -4.13 1.59 -0.03
CA GLY A 87 -3.34 0.61 -0.76
C GLY A 87 -1.87 1.02 -0.80
N LEU A 88 -0.97 0.14 -0.41
CA LEU A 88 0.48 0.34 -0.47
C LEU A 88 1.10 -0.62 -1.48
N VAL A 89 1.86 -0.08 -2.44
CA VAL A 89 2.72 -0.85 -3.35
C VAL A 89 4.14 -0.72 -2.85
N PHE A 90 4.75 -1.86 -2.50
CA PHE A 90 6.12 -1.91 -1.99
C PHE A 90 7.15 -1.75 -3.11
N GLN A 91 8.30 -1.20 -2.77
CA GLN A 91 9.46 -1.08 -3.67
C GLN A 91 9.87 -2.42 -4.32
N ASN A 92 9.81 -3.51 -3.55
CA ASN A 92 10.11 -4.84 -4.06
C ASN A 92 8.81 -5.66 -4.22
N PRO A 93 8.39 -5.99 -5.46
CA PRO A 93 7.16 -6.72 -5.72
C PRO A 93 7.15 -8.12 -5.11
N PHE A 94 8.31 -8.77 -4.93
CA PHE A 94 8.41 -10.07 -4.26
C PHE A 94 7.89 -10.05 -2.81
N ASN A 95 7.97 -8.91 -2.14
CA ASN A 95 7.46 -8.77 -0.78
C ASN A 95 5.93 -8.57 -0.74
N GLN A 96 5.31 -8.33 -1.88
CA GLN A 96 3.88 -8.04 -1.97
C GLN A 96 3.07 -9.24 -2.45
N LEU A 97 3.63 -10.04 -3.35
CA LEU A 97 2.96 -11.23 -3.84
C LEU A 97 2.78 -12.25 -2.71
N SER A 98 1.57 -12.82 -2.62
CA SER A 98 1.21 -13.74 -1.52
C SER A 98 1.99 -15.05 -1.55
N GLY A 99 2.40 -15.49 -2.75
CA GLY A 99 3.03 -16.79 -2.98
C GLY A 99 2.09 -17.98 -2.78
N ALA A 100 0.81 -17.72 -2.50
CA ALA A 100 -0.19 -18.76 -2.25
C ALA A 100 -1.04 -19.09 -3.48
N LYS A 101 -0.81 -18.39 -4.59
CA LYS A 101 -1.62 -18.50 -5.81
C LYS A 101 -0.77 -18.91 -7.01
N GLU A 102 -1.36 -19.76 -7.86
CA GLU A 102 -0.65 -20.32 -9.01
C GLU A 102 -0.72 -19.42 -10.25
N THR A 103 -1.72 -18.54 -10.34
CA THR A 103 -1.91 -17.66 -11.49
C THR A 103 -1.95 -16.18 -11.10
N VAL A 104 -1.58 -15.32 -12.05
CA VAL A 104 -1.70 -13.85 -11.91
C VAL A 104 -3.14 -13.46 -11.59
N PHE A 105 -4.13 -14.08 -12.24
CA PHE A 105 -5.53 -13.80 -11.95
C PHE A 105 -5.89 -14.06 -10.49
N GLU A 106 -5.49 -15.22 -9.96
CA GLU A 106 -5.76 -15.59 -8.57
C GLU A 106 -5.01 -14.70 -7.57
N GLU A 107 -3.77 -14.34 -7.90
CA GLU A 107 -2.96 -13.44 -7.06
C GLU A 107 -3.62 -12.06 -6.94
N ILE A 108 -4.09 -11.47 -8.05
CA ILE A 108 -4.82 -10.20 -8.03
C ILE A 108 -6.16 -10.34 -7.28
N ALA A 109 -6.85 -11.47 -7.45
CA ALA A 109 -8.11 -11.75 -6.77
C ALA A 109 -7.96 -11.97 -5.26
N PHE A 110 -6.77 -12.28 -4.77
CA PHE A 110 -6.53 -12.68 -3.38
C PHE A 110 -7.01 -11.65 -2.36
N GLY A 111 -6.69 -10.37 -2.57
CA GLY A 111 -7.16 -9.29 -1.70
C GLY A 111 -8.69 -9.15 -1.70
N LEU A 112 -9.32 -9.30 -2.85
CA LEU A 112 -10.77 -9.23 -3.02
C LEU A 112 -11.48 -10.40 -2.31
N GLN A 113 -10.89 -11.61 -2.37
CA GLN A 113 -11.39 -12.78 -1.62
C GLN A 113 -11.39 -12.50 -0.12
N ASN A 114 -10.32 -11.95 0.41
CA ASN A 114 -10.19 -11.61 1.83
C ASN A 114 -11.18 -10.52 2.26
N PHE A 115 -11.64 -9.68 1.33
CA PHE A 115 -12.65 -8.65 1.59
C PHE A 115 -14.08 -9.16 1.45
N GLY A 116 -14.28 -10.42 1.00
CA GLY A 116 -15.59 -11.02 0.81
C GLY A 116 -16.34 -10.46 -0.41
N VAL A 117 -15.63 -10.01 -1.43
CA VAL A 117 -16.22 -9.54 -2.69
C VAL A 117 -16.86 -10.71 -3.43
N SER A 118 -18.03 -10.51 -4.06
CA SER A 118 -18.72 -11.55 -4.83
C SER A 118 -17.86 -12.07 -5.99
N LYS A 119 -18.10 -13.31 -6.42
CA LYS A 119 -17.31 -13.92 -7.50
C LYS A 119 -17.41 -13.12 -8.80
N GLU A 120 -18.59 -12.66 -9.13
CA GLU A 120 -18.89 -11.90 -10.34
C GLU A 120 -18.15 -10.56 -10.34
N GLU A 121 -18.25 -9.82 -9.25
CA GLU A 121 -17.57 -8.54 -9.08
C GLU A 121 -16.05 -8.70 -9.03
N MET A 122 -15.55 -9.76 -8.40
CA MET A 122 -14.13 -10.09 -8.35
C MET A 122 -13.57 -10.31 -9.76
N ILE A 123 -14.22 -11.15 -10.58
CA ILE A 123 -13.82 -11.41 -11.96
C ILE A 123 -13.77 -10.11 -12.76
N GLN A 124 -14.79 -9.27 -12.62
CA GLN A 124 -14.85 -7.98 -13.31
C GLN A 124 -13.66 -7.08 -12.90
N ARG A 125 -13.46 -6.86 -11.60
CA ARG A 125 -12.40 -5.98 -11.10
C ARG A 125 -10.98 -6.47 -11.45
N VAL A 126 -10.75 -7.79 -11.43
CA VAL A 126 -9.47 -8.37 -11.85
C VAL A 126 -9.22 -8.13 -13.32
N ASN A 127 -10.22 -8.37 -14.19
CA ASN A 127 -10.08 -8.13 -15.63
C ASN A 127 -9.84 -6.64 -15.92
N GLU A 128 -10.58 -5.72 -15.28
CA GLU A 128 -10.35 -4.27 -15.38
C GLU A 128 -8.90 -3.91 -15.02
N ALA A 129 -8.35 -4.48 -13.95
CA ALA A 129 -6.97 -4.21 -13.51
C ALA A 129 -5.93 -4.80 -14.47
N LEU A 130 -6.17 -6.01 -15.01
CA LEU A 130 -5.30 -6.65 -16.01
C LEU A 130 -5.21 -5.82 -17.30
N GLU A 131 -6.35 -5.32 -17.77
CA GLU A 131 -6.42 -4.46 -18.96
C GLU A 131 -5.75 -3.11 -18.73
N LEU A 132 -6.04 -2.45 -17.60
CA LEU A 132 -5.47 -1.15 -17.25
C LEU A 132 -3.94 -1.14 -17.24
N LEU A 133 -3.33 -2.25 -16.82
CA LEU A 133 -1.89 -2.37 -16.68
C LEU A 133 -1.21 -3.12 -17.83
N ASP A 134 -1.97 -3.47 -18.88
CA ASP A 134 -1.46 -4.20 -20.06
C ASP A 134 -0.75 -5.51 -19.69
N ILE A 135 -1.41 -6.31 -18.85
CA ILE A 135 -0.90 -7.61 -18.38
C ILE A 135 -1.89 -8.77 -18.60
N SER A 136 -2.95 -8.55 -19.37
CA SER A 136 -3.97 -9.57 -19.67
C SER A 136 -3.40 -10.84 -20.28
N ALA A 137 -2.32 -10.71 -21.07
CA ALA A 137 -1.62 -11.85 -21.69
C ALA A 137 -0.93 -12.77 -20.65
N TYR A 138 -0.74 -12.31 -19.43
CA TYR A 138 -0.09 -13.09 -18.35
C TYR A 138 -1.08 -13.68 -17.35
N ARG A 139 -2.39 -13.51 -17.57
CA ARG A 139 -3.48 -13.85 -16.68
C ARG A 139 -3.34 -15.23 -16.03
N ASP A 140 -3.01 -16.24 -16.84
CA ASP A 140 -2.96 -17.64 -16.44
C ASP A 140 -1.51 -18.13 -16.17
N ARG A 141 -0.53 -17.22 -16.16
CA ARG A 141 0.87 -17.54 -15.83
C ARG A 141 1.11 -17.50 -14.33
N ASN A 142 2.13 -18.23 -13.89
CA ASN A 142 2.59 -18.10 -12.52
C ASN A 142 3.22 -16.71 -12.30
N PRO A 143 2.85 -15.97 -11.25
CA PRO A 143 3.41 -14.64 -10.98
C PRO A 143 4.94 -14.61 -10.85
N PHE A 144 5.54 -15.69 -10.36
CA PHE A 144 6.99 -15.79 -10.15
C PHE A 144 7.79 -16.14 -11.42
N ASP A 145 7.12 -16.51 -12.51
CA ASP A 145 7.74 -16.72 -13.83
C ASP A 145 7.83 -15.41 -14.64
N LEU A 146 7.36 -14.31 -14.06
CA LEU A 146 7.34 -12.99 -14.69
C LEU A 146 8.65 -12.22 -14.45
N SER A 147 8.98 -11.28 -15.35
CA SER A 147 10.06 -10.33 -15.10
C SER A 147 9.71 -9.39 -13.92
N GLY A 148 10.72 -8.76 -13.29
CA GLY A 148 10.50 -7.84 -12.17
C GLY A 148 9.49 -6.75 -12.47
N GLY A 149 9.57 -6.11 -13.65
CA GLY A 149 8.60 -5.09 -14.05
C GLY A 149 7.18 -5.64 -14.29
N GLN A 150 7.05 -6.88 -14.78
CA GLN A 150 5.75 -7.54 -14.91
C GLN A 150 5.16 -7.89 -13.54
N MET A 151 5.97 -8.41 -12.63
CA MET A 151 5.55 -8.66 -11.23
C MET A 151 5.11 -7.38 -10.52
N GLN A 152 5.80 -6.27 -10.78
CA GLN A 152 5.41 -4.98 -10.21
C GLN A 152 4.03 -4.52 -10.70
N ARG A 153 3.73 -4.73 -12.00
CA ARG A 153 2.40 -4.47 -12.54
C ARG A 153 1.35 -5.40 -11.91
N VAL A 154 1.66 -6.67 -11.66
CA VAL A 154 0.75 -7.60 -10.96
C VAL A 154 0.49 -7.13 -9.53
N ALA A 155 1.53 -6.72 -8.79
CA ALA A 155 1.39 -6.18 -7.45
C ALA A 155 0.51 -4.91 -7.43
N LEU A 156 0.74 -4.00 -8.38
CA LEU A 156 -0.09 -2.80 -8.56
C LEU A 156 -1.53 -3.16 -8.93
N ALA A 157 -1.75 -4.15 -9.82
CA ALA A 157 -3.07 -4.62 -10.20
C ALA A 157 -3.86 -5.13 -8.98
N GLY A 158 -3.22 -5.88 -8.10
CA GLY A 158 -3.83 -6.35 -6.85
C GLY A 158 -4.33 -5.21 -5.97
N ILE A 159 -3.57 -4.12 -5.87
CA ILE A 159 -4.00 -2.93 -5.12
C ILE A 159 -5.13 -2.18 -5.84
N LEU A 160 -5.02 -1.96 -7.14
CA LEU A 160 -6.04 -1.23 -7.91
C LEU A 160 -7.39 -1.97 -7.93
N ALA A 161 -7.38 -3.30 -8.04
CA ALA A 161 -8.59 -4.11 -7.99
C ALA A 161 -9.38 -3.92 -6.69
N MET A 162 -8.72 -3.66 -5.57
CA MET A 162 -9.34 -3.38 -4.28
C MET A 162 -10.03 -2.01 -4.22
N LYS A 163 -9.75 -1.09 -5.17
CA LYS A 163 -10.31 0.27 -5.28
C LYS A 163 -10.14 1.08 -3.98
N PRO A 164 -8.92 1.21 -3.42
CA PRO A 164 -8.67 2.02 -2.23
C PRO A 164 -8.85 3.52 -2.54
N GLU A 165 -9.14 4.33 -1.51
CA GLU A 165 -9.25 5.79 -1.66
C GLU A 165 -7.89 6.49 -1.71
N VAL A 166 -6.86 5.86 -1.13
CA VAL A 166 -5.47 6.34 -1.14
C VAL A 166 -4.58 5.26 -1.71
N ILE A 167 -3.76 5.61 -2.69
CA ILE A 167 -2.74 4.73 -3.27
C ILE A 167 -1.37 5.30 -2.94
N ILE A 168 -0.52 4.48 -2.36
CA ILE A 168 0.86 4.84 -2.01
C ILE A 168 1.79 3.95 -2.82
N LEU A 169 2.72 4.58 -3.52
CA LEU A 169 3.73 3.90 -4.33
C LEU A 169 5.10 4.19 -3.70
N ASP A 170 5.75 3.17 -3.17
CA ASP A 170 7.09 3.29 -2.56
C ASP A 170 8.15 2.89 -3.60
N GLU A 171 8.72 3.88 -4.30
CA GLU A 171 9.70 3.72 -5.39
C GLU A 171 9.24 2.70 -6.47
N PRO A 172 8.10 2.95 -7.13
CA PRO A 172 7.46 2.03 -8.05
C PRO A 172 8.23 1.85 -9.38
#